data_eaae17fe39e8a71b0706ed77c72062e1
#
_entry.id   eaae17fe39e8a71b0706ed77c72062e1
#
_cell.length_a   1.000
_cell.length_b   1.000
_cell.length_c   1.000
_cell.angle_alpha   90.00
_cell.angle_beta   90.00
_cell.angle_gamma   90.00
#
_symmetry.space_group_name_H-M   'P 1'
#
loop_
_entity.id
_entity.type
_entity.pdbx_description
1 polymer ?
#
loop_
_entity_poly.entity_id
_entity_poly.type
_entity_poly.pdbx_seq_one_letter_code
_entity_poly.pdbx_strand_id
1 'polypeptide(L)'
;MLRRNLLLSPLALCLPSVLAQAKGKRAVVVYFSWYDNTFQERIRPSDIDETTSASLKAPGQVALVAHWIGKDLGLPIYPIVVKDRYTTIYEDCLDRVIEEKTERVFPELTGPTALPEFDLLFLGFPNWSYTIPRALWSFLSKVQTANKTIAPFCVHGTGGLARTIRDLKSAAPEARLTRTLSIDRSELAESRKRALDWAQNIYFG
;
A
#
# COMPACT_ATOMS: atom_id res chain seq x y z
N MET A 1 13.68 78.66 -18.61
CA MET A 1 14.17 77.62 -17.66
C MET A 1 13.01 76.71 -17.28
N LEU A 2 12.81 75.57 -17.94
CA LEU A 2 11.75 74.62 -17.62
C LEU A 2 12.34 73.50 -16.78
N ARG A 3 11.89 73.34 -15.54
CA ARG A 3 12.21 72.18 -14.70
C ARG A 3 11.23 71.05 -14.99
N ARG A 4 11.72 69.97 -15.54
CA ARG A 4 10.98 68.68 -15.70
C ARG A 4 11.03 67.92 -14.41
N ASN A 5 9.89 67.77 -13.74
CA ASN A 5 9.73 66.83 -12.64
C ASN A 5 9.56 65.42 -13.17
N LEU A 6 10.52 64.52 -12.89
CA LEU A 6 10.35 63.09 -13.11
C LEU A 6 9.54 62.52 -11.95
N LEU A 7 8.35 62.02 -12.23
CA LEU A 7 7.57 61.18 -11.31
C LEU A 7 8.11 59.73 -11.42
N LEU A 8 8.78 59.29 -10.37
CA LEU A 8 9.15 57.91 -10.17
C LEU A 8 7.93 57.14 -9.61
N SER A 9 7.34 56.24 -10.41
CA SER A 9 6.33 55.32 -9.96
C SER A 9 6.97 54.18 -9.17
N PRO A 10 6.45 53.83 -7.98
CA PRO A 10 6.96 52.67 -7.29
C PRO A 10 6.51 51.37 -7.98
N LEU A 11 7.47 50.59 -8.43
CA LEU A 11 7.26 49.23 -8.94
C LEU A 11 6.89 48.33 -7.75
N ALA A 12 5.62 47.98 -7.59
CA ALA A 12 5.15 47.04 -6.60
C ALA A 12 5.71 45.64 -7.00
N LEU A 13 6.71 45.16 -6.27
CA LEU A 13 7.14 43.77 -6.34
C LEU A 13 6.00 42.87 -5.79
N CYS A 14 5.23 42.26 -6.67
CA CYS A 14 4.41 41.12 -6.32
C CYS A 14 5.31 39.92 -5.99
N LEU A 15 5.58 39.73 -4.71
CA LEU A 15 6.16 38.46 -4.23
C LEU A 15 5.13 37.35 -4.48
N PRO A 16 5.50 36.23 -5.13
CA PRO A 16 4.61 35.10 -5.23
C PRO A 16 4.34 34.60 -3.81
N SER A 17 3.06 34.58 -3.42
CA SER A 17 2.63 33.91 -2.22
C SER A 17 3.00 32.42 -2.35
N VAL A 18 4.05 31.99 -1.66
CA VAL A 18 4.35 30.59 -1.45
C VAL A 18 3.17 30.05 -0.64
N LEU A 19 2.22 29.42 -1.35
CA LEU A 19 1.18 28.62 -0.71
C LEU A 19 1.91 27.61 0.17
N ALA A 20 1.77 27.77 1.48
CA ALA A 20 2.28 26.82 2.45
C ALA A 20 1.64 25.47 2.13
N GLN A 21 2.38 24.61 1.46
CA GLN A 21 1.93 23.26 1.15
C GLN A 21 1.70 22.57 2.49
N ALA A 22 0.47 22.12 2.74
CA ALA A 22 0.14 21.44 3.99
C ALA A 22 1.15 20.31 4.21
N LYS A 23 1.89 20.39 5.32
CA LYS A 23 2.93 19.40 5.63
C LYS A 23 2.22 18.09 5.95
N GLY A 24 2.35 17.11 5.07
CA GLY A 24 1.78 15.78 5.27
C GLY A 24 2.38 15.07 6.50
N LYS A 25 1.70 14.02 6.94
CA LYS A 25 2.15 13.17 8.06
C LYS A 25 3.45 12.44 7.67
N ARG A 26 4.27 12.08 8.67
CA ARG A 26 5.35 11.11 8.40
C ARG A 26 4.70 9.78 8.04
N ALA A 27 4.82 9.38 6.81
CA ALA A 27 4.10 8.22 6.30
C ALA A 27 5.00 7.32 5.44
N VAL A 28 4.63 6.05 5.39
CA VAL A 28 5.26 5.03 4.55
C VAL A 28 4.18 4.18 3.89
N VAL A 29 4.48 3.62 2.74
CA VAL A 29 3.65 2.61 2.07
C VAL A 29 4.33 1.27 2.20
N VAL A 30 3.64 0.29 2.78
CA VAL A 30 4.11 -1.10 2.88
C VAL A 30 3.03 -1.99 2.28
N TYR A 31 3.43 -3.02 1.56
CA TYR A 31 2.46 -3.91 0.94
C TYR A 31 2.97 -5.34 0.81
N PHE A 32 2.05 -6.28 0.74
CA PHE A 32 2.31 -7.67 0.34
C PHE A 32 1.63 -7.95 -1.00
N SER A 33 2.36 -8.57 -1.93
CA SER A 33 1.78 -9.07 -3.17
C SER A 33 2.31 -10.48 -3.47
N TRP A 34 1.53 -11.27 -4.20
CA TRP A 34 2.00 -12.58 -4.65
C TRP A 34 3.16 -12.45 -5.63
N TYR A 35 3.07 -11.50 -6.57
CA TYR A 35 4.11 -11.23 -7.55
C TYR A 35 5.49 -11.02 -6.90
N ASP A 36 5.59 -10.17 -5.87
CA ASP A 36 6.86 -9.91 -5.18
C ASP A 36 7.30 -11.09 -4.31
N ASN A 37 6.40 -12.01 -4.02
CA ASN A 37 6.64 -13.16 -3.15
C ASN A 37 6.73 -14.49 -3.90
N THR A 38 6.98 -14.45 -5.21
CA THR A 38 7.31 -15.61 -6.04
C THR A 38 8.60 -15.37 -6.82
N PHE A 39 9.12 -16.41 -7.48
CA PHE A 39 10.26 -16.29 -8.39
C PHE A 39 9.75 -15.77 -9.74
N GLN A 40 9.88 -14.47 -9.96
CA GLN A 40 9.30 -13.77 -11.11
C GLN A 40 9.78 -14.33 -12.44
N GLU A 41 11.04 -14.77 -12.52
CA GLU A 41 11.63 -15.42 -13.68
C GLU A 41 11.01 -16.78 -14.00
N ARG A 42 10.25 -17.36 -13.09
CA ARG A 42 9.56 -18.65 -13.27
C ARG A 42 8.10 -18.48 -13.70
N ILE A 43 7.57 -17.25 -13.68
CA ILE A 43 6.18 -16.99 -14.08
C ILE A 43 6.05 -17.22 -15.59
N ARG A 44 5.23 -18.18 -15.97
CA ARG A 44 4.88 -18.45 -17.38
C ARG A 44 3.54 -17.78 -17.71
N PRO A 45 3.29 -17.41 -18.96
CA PRO A 45 1.98 -16.89 -19.37
C PRO A 45 0.82 -17.82 -19.00
N SER A 46 1.05 -19.14 -19.00
CA SER A 46 0.06 -20.17 -18.59
C SER A 46 -0.25 -20.17 -17.09
N ASP A 47 0.60 -19.58 -16.26
CA ASP A 47 0.38 -19.50 -14.81
C ASP A 47 -0.57 -18.34 -14.45
N ILE A 48 -0.82 -17.44 -15.41
CA ILE A 48 -1.65 -16.24 -15.21
C ILE A 48 -3.05 -16.51 -15.73
N ASP A 49 -3.98 -16.72 -14.81
CA ASP A 49 -5.41 -16.80 -15.06
C ASP A 49 -6.12 -15.60 -14.44
N GLU A 50 -7.05 -14.99 -15.18
CA GLU A 50 -7.74 -13.76 -14.77
C GLU A 50 -8.60 -13.95 -13.51
N THR A 51 -9.02 -15.19 -13.23
CA THR A 51 -9.90 -15.50 -12.10
C THR A 51 -9.18 -15.98 -10.86
N THR A 52 -8.02 -16.63 -11.01
CA THR A 52 -7.30 -17.26 -9.89
C THR A 52 -5.96 -16.62 -9.61
N SER A 53 -5.18 -16.28 -10.64
CA SER A 53 -3.78 -15.88 -10.50
C SER A 53 -3.42 -14.56 -11.20
N ALA A 54 -4.40 -13.73 -11.53
CA ALA A 54 -4.18 -12.41 -12.15
C ALA A 54 -3.18 -11.52 -11.38
N SER A 55 -3.04 -11.73 -10.08
CA SER A 55 -2.07 -11.00 -9.23
C SER A 55 -0.60 -11.39 -9.48
N LEU A 56 -0.33 -12.43 -10.28
CA LEU A 56 1.02 -12.76 -10.78
C LEU A 56 1.44 -11.90 -11.97
N LYS A 57 0.50 -11.20 -12.64
CA LYS A 57 0.84 -10.27 -13.71
C LYS A 57 1.60 -9.06 -13.16
N ALA A 58 2.77 -8.79 -13.72
CA ALA A 58 3.62 -7.66 -13.30
C ALA A 58 2.88 -6.32 -13.32
N PRO A 59 3.09 -5.45 -12.33
CA PRO A 59 3.93 -5.59 -11.14
C PRO A 59 3.19 -6.24 -9.94
N GLY A 60 2.08 -6.90 -10.15
CA GLY A 60 1.17 -7.36 -9.12
C GLY A 60 0.11 -6.29 -8.76
N GLN A 61 -1.11 -6.75 -8.51
CA GLN A 61 -2.26 -5.85 -8.35
C GLN A 61 -2.13 -4.93 -7.13
N VAL A 62 -1.72 -5.47 -5.98
CA VAL A 62 -1.51 -4.68 -4.76
C VAL A 62 -0.31 -3.75 -4.90
N ALA A 63 0.78 -4.22 -5.51
CA ALA A 63 1.95 -3.42 -5.80
C ALA A 63 1.62 -2.21 -6.67
N LEU A 64 0.76 -2.38 -7.68
CA LEU A 64 0.31 -1.30 -8.55
C LEU A 64 -0.37 -0.18 -7.75
N VAL A 65 -1.28 -0.52 -6.84
CA VAL A 65 -1.96 0.46 -5.98
C VAL A 65 -0.95 1.12 -5.02
N ALA A 66 -0.04 0.36 -4.42
CA ALA A 66 1.02 0.88 -3.57
C ALA A 66 1.89 1.92 -4.29
N HIS A 67 2.25 1.64 -5.55
CA HIS A 67 3.01 2.57 -6.37
C HIS A 67 2.22 3.82 -6.78
N TRP A 68 0.91 3.71 -7.02
CA TRP A 68 0.09 4.90 -7.25
C TRP A 68 0.12 5.83 -6.04
N ILE A 69 -0.13 5.30 -4.85
CA ILE A 69 -0.16 6.07 -3.59
C ILE A 69 1.21 6.66 -3.28
N GLY A 70 2.26 5.83 -3.31
CA GLY A 70 3.61 6.27 -2.95
C GLY A 70 4.16 7.32 -3.90
N LYS A 71 3.94 7.17 -5.21
CA LYS A 71 4.38 8.17 -6.20
C LYS A 71 3.63 9.49 -6.09
N ASP A 72 2.31 9.43 -5.87
CA ASP A 72 1.47 10.63 -5.77
C ASP A 72 1.81 11.46 -4.53
N LEU A 73 2.05 10.79 -3.40
CA LEU A 73 2.36 11.44 -2.12
C LEU A 73 3.86 11.64 -1.86
N GLY A 74 4.74 11.19 -2.76
CA GLY A 74 6.19 11.25 -2.56
C GLY A 74 6.68 10.40 -1.39
N LEU A 75 6.02 9.26 -1.10
CA LEU A 75 6.33 8.39 0.02
C LEU A 75 7.20 7.20 -0.37
N PRO A 76 8.06 6.73 0.54
CA PRO A 76 8.81 5.50 0.34
C PRO A 76 7.88 4.28 0.34
N ILE A 77 8.19 3.30 -0.51
CA ILE A 77 7.38 2.10 -0.76
C ILE A 77 8.22 0.86 -0.46
N TYR A 78 7.69 -0.05 0.36
CA TYR A 78 8.37 -1.27 0.79
C TYR A 78 7.50 -2.51 0.57
N PRO A 79 7.96 -3.51 -0.20
CA PRO A 79 7.30 -4.80 -0.25
C PRO A 79 7.60 -5.62 1.01
N ILE A 80 6.59 -6.30 1.52
CA ILE A 80 6.77 -7.40 2.49
C ILE A 80 7.21 -8.62 1.70
N VAL A 81 8.38 -9.14 2.04
CA VAL A 81 9.02 -10.21 1.29
C VAL A 81 9.28 -11.39 2.22
N VAL A 82 8.70 -12.55 1.89
CA VAL A 82 8.93 -13.80 2.62
C VAL A 82 10.25 -14.45 2.16
N LYS A 83 10.90 -15.14 3.08
CA LYS A 83 12.12 -15.90 2.79
C LYS A 83 11.84 -17.06 1.83
N ASP A 84 10.85 -17.87 2.17
CA ASP A 84 10.42 -18.99 1.35
C ASP A 84 9.32 -18.51 0.40
N ARG A 85 9.66 -18.35 -0.88
CA ARG A 85 8.76 -17.81 -1.89
C ARG A 85 7.59 -18.75 -2.14
N TYR A 86 6.43 -18.18 -2.49
CA TYR A 86 5.29 -18.97 -2.95
C TYR A 86 5.51 -19.46 -4.38
N THR A 87 4.89 -20.57 -4.70
CA THR A 87 4.88 -21.10 -6.07
C THR A 87 4.04 -20.21 -7.01
N THR A 88 4.25 -20.36 -8.33
CA THR A 88 3.40 -19.70 -9.36
C THR A 88 2.14 -20.51 -9.67
N ILE A 89 2.05 -21.77 -9.21
CA ILE A 89 0.91 -22.64 -9.39
C ILE A 89 -0.15 -22.29 -8.35
N TYR A 90 -1.35 -21.95 -8.82
CA TYR A 90 -2.40 -21.45 -7.94
C TYR A 90 -2.82 -22.43 -6.85
N GLU A 91 -3.04 -23.68 -7.19
CA GLU A 91 -3.47 -24.72 -6.27
C GLU A 91 -2.44 -24.93 -5.15
N ASP A 92 -1.17 -25.10 -5.50
CA ASP A 92 -0.09 -25.29 -4.54
C ASP A 92 0.10 -24.05 -3.64
N CYS A 93 -0.07 -22.86 -4.20
CA CYS A 93 -0.03 -21.62 -3.44
C CYS A 93 -1.21 -21.54 -2.45
N LEU A 94 -2.41 -21.91 -2.90
CA LEU A 94 -3.61 -21.92 -2.07
C LEU A 94 -3.50 -22.92 -0.93
N ASP A 95 -3.00 -24.14 -1.20
CA ASP A 95 -2.79 -25.18 -0.18
C ASP A 95 -1.84 -24.67 0.90
N ARG A 96 -0.69 -24.09 0.52
CA ARG A 96 0.23 -23.47 1.47
C ARG A 96 -0.42 -22.34 2.28
N VAL A 97 -1.20 -21.48 1.64
CA VAL A 97 -1.90 -20.37 2.34
C VAL A 97 -2.91 -20.91 3.36
N ILE A 98 -3.61 -22.01 3.04
CA ILE A 98 -4.54 -22.68 3.93
C ILE A 98 -3.79 -23.31 5.11
N GLU A 99 -2.68 -23.99 4.86
CA GLU A 99 -1.81 -24.58 5.87
C GLU A 99 -1.28 -23.49 6.83
N GLU A 100 -0.65 -22.43 6.31
CA GLU A 100 -0.15 -21.30 7.11
C GLU A 100 -1.25 -20.71 8.01
N LYS A 101 -2.49 -20.63 7.51
CA LYS A 101 -3.63 -20.11 8.26
C LYS A 101 -4.08 -21.09 9.35
N THR A 102 -4.20 -22.37 9.02
CA THR A 102 -4.70 -23.44 9.92
C THR A 102 -3.71 -23.72 11.05
N GLU A 103 -2.45 -23.89 10.70
CA GLU A 103 -1.35 -24.17 11.64
C GLU A 103 -0.82 -22.90 12.32
N ARG A 104 -1.38 -21.72 11.99
CA ARG A 104 -0.93 -20.42 12.50
C ARG A 104 0.56 -20.17 12.27
N VAL A 105 1.08 -20.63 11.16
CA VAL A 105 2.47 -20.37 10.73
C VAL A 105 2.65 -18.89 10.42
N PHE A 106 3.77 -18.32 10.86
CA PHE A 106 4.18 -16.96 10.55
C PHE A 106 5.42 -17.03 9.66
N PRO A 107 5.31 -16.80 8.33
CA PRO A 107 6.45 -16.89 7.43
C PRO A 107 7.60 -15.98 7.85
N GLU A 108 8.84 -16.48 7.77
CA GLU A 108 10.02 -15.66 7.96
C GLU A 108 10.12 -14.60 6.85
N LEU A 109 10.46 -13.36 7.21
CA LEU A 109 10.59 -12.25 6.27
C LEU A 109 12.06 -11.91 6.00
N THR A 110 12.36 -11.61 4.75
CA THR A 110 13.63 -11.02 4.31
C THR A 110 13.52 -9.51 4.05
N GLY A 111 12.31 -8.97 4.03
CA GLY A 111 12.06 -7.53 3.87
C GLY A 111 10.64 -7.13 4.27
N PRO A 112 10.46 -5.84 4.62
CA PRO A 112 11.49 -4.85 4.86
C PRO A 112 12.21 -5.10 6.19
N THR A 113 13.54 -4.87 6.21
CA THR A 113 14.37 -5.07 7.41
C THR A 113 14.34 -3.87 8.35
N ALA A 114 14.09 -2.68 7.80
CA ALA A 114 13.93 -1.44 8.54
C ALA A 114 12.98 -0.50 7.80
N LEU A 115 12.22 0.28 8.55
CA LEU A 115 11.38 1.36 8.04
C LEU A 115 11.84 2.69 8.65
N PRO A 116 11.71 3.81 7.93
CA PRO A 116 11.87 5.12 8.55
C PRO A 116 10.78 5.33 9.62
N GLU A 117 11.01 6.27 10.51
CA GLU A 117 10.00 6.62 11.50
C GLU A 117 8.73 7.14 10.81
N PHE A 118 7.57 6.62 11.22
CA PHE A 118 6.27 6.99 10.65
C PHE A 118 5.21 7.15 11.73
N ASP A 119 4.17 7.93 11.41
CA ASP A 119 2.94 8.06 12.20
C ASP A 119 1.75 7.46 11.46
N LEU A 120 1.88 7.33 10.13
CA LEU A 120 0.89 6.78 9.22
C LEU A 120 1.51 5.68 8.35
N LEU A 121 0.89 4.51 8.37
CA LEU A 121 1.26 3.36 7.53
C LEU A 121 0.14 3.08 6.53
N PHE A 122 0.37 3.31 5.25
CA PHE A 122 -0.45 2.76 4.19
C PHE A 122 -0.09 1.29 4.01
N LEU A 123 -1.02 0.38 4.33
CA LEU A 123 -0.76 -1.06 4.34
C LEU A 123 -1.60 -1.78 3.30
N GLY A 124 -0.93 -2.30 2.26
CA GLY A 124 -1.55 -2.99 1.13
C GLY A 124 -1.49 -4.51 1.24
N PHE A 125 -2.59 -5.18 0.89
CA PHE A 125 -2.64 -6.64 0.89
C PHE A 125 -3.78 -7.18 0.01
N PRO A 126 -3.65 -8.42 -0.48
CA PRO A 126 -4.76 -9.14 -1.08
C PRO A 126 -5.62 -9.81 -0.01
N ASN A 127 -6.90 -10.05 -0.30
CA ASN A 127 -7.68 -11.00 0.48
C ASN A 127 -7.24 -12.43 0.11
N TRP A 128 -6.53 -13.11 1.00
CA TRP A 128 -6.08 -14.49 0.83
C TRP A 128 -6.86 -15.43 1.74
N SER A 129 -7.56 -16.37 1.13
CA SER A 129 -8.37 -17.35 1.87
C SER A 129 -9.27 -16.70 2.94
N TYR A 130 -9.94 -15.59 2.55
CA TYR A 130 -10.87 -14.80 3.38
C TYR A 130 -10.23 -14.09 4.58
N THR A 131 -8.92 -13.87 4.58
CA THR A 131 -8.17 -13.19 5.64
C THR A 131 -6.98 -12.41 5.08
N ILE A 132 -6.20 -11.73 5.94
CA ILE A 132 -4.91 -11.16 5.57
C ILE A 132 -3.86 -12.27 5.42
N PRO A 133 -2.90 -12.17 4.48
CA PRO A 133 -1.78 -13.07 4.38
C PRO A 133 -1.02 -13.21 5.71
N ARG A 134 -0.55 -14.42 6.03
CA ARG A 134 0.20 -14.66 7.28
C ARG A 134 1.49 -13.85 7.36
N ALA A 135 2.07 -13.50 6.21
CA ALA A 135 3.21 -12.57 6.14
C ALA A 135 2.93 -11.18 6.76
N LEU A 136 1.66 -10.70 6.75
CA LEU A 136 1.30 -9.46 7.43
C LEU A 136 1.38 -9.60 8.95
N TRP A 137 1.00 -10.75 9.50
CA TRP A 137 1.16 -11.04 10.92
C TRP A 137 2.65 -11.03 11.30
N SER A 138 3.51 -11.68 10.47
CA SER A 138 4.96 -11.65 10.66
C SER A 138 5.53 -10.24 10.62
N PHE A 139 5.04 -9.40 9.70
CA PHE A 139 5.45 -8.01 9.58
C PHE A 139 5.01 -7.18 10.79
N LEU A 140 3.72 -7.22 11.12
CA LEU A 140 3.14 -6.41 12.20
C LEU A 140 3.68 -6.78 13.58
N SER A 141 4.11 -8.03 13.78
CA SER A 141 4.76 -8.45 15.05
C SER A 141 6.17 -7.84 15.23
N LYS A 142 6.80 -7.35 14.16
CA LYS A 142 8.15 -6.77 14.18
C LYS A 142 8.16 -5.24 14.11
N VAL A 143 7.01 -4.61 13.79
CA VAL A 143 6.90 -3.17 13.60
C VAL A 143 6.13 -2.54 14.75
N GLN A 144 6.66 -1.44 15.29
CA GLN A 144 5.96 -0.70 16.32
C GLN A 144 4.75 0.03 15.75
N THR A 145 3.56 -0.48 16.06
CA THR A 145 2.28 0.05 15.58
C THR A 145 1.46 0.75 16.67
N ALA A 146 1.89 0.69 17.93
CA ALA A 146 1.22 1.35 19.04
C ALA A 146 1.13 2.87 18.82
N ASN A 147 -0.08 3.42 18.98
CA ASN A 147 -0.39 4.82 18.73
C ASN A 147 -0.17 5.29 17.29
N LYS A 148 0.07 4.39 16.34
CA LYS A 148 0.18 4.70 14.93
C LYS A 148 -1.16 4.56 14.22
N THR A 149 -1.28 5.21 13.07
CA THR A 149 -2.43 5.05 12.18
C THR A 149 -2.07 4.09 11.06
N ILE A 150 -2.90 3.08 10.83
CA ILE A 150 -2.80 2.20 9.66
C ILE A 150 -3.95 2.53 8.73
N ALA A 151 -3.63 2.84 7.49
CA ALA A 151 -4.56 3.06 6.38
C ALA A 151 -4.54 1.82 5.46
N PRO A 152 -5.43 0.86 5.66
CA PRO A 152 -5.41 -0.39 4.91
C PRO A 152 -6.00 -0.22 3.52
N PHE A 153 -5.37 -0.83 2.51
CA PHE A 153 -5.94 -1.00 1.19
C PHE A 153 -5.85 -2.47 0.75
N CYS A 154 -6.94 -2.96 0.21
CA CYS A 154 -7.07 -4.36 -0.16
C CYS A 154 -7.52 -4.49 -1.61
N VAL A 155 -6.78 -5.28 -2.41
CA VAL A 155 -7.24 -5.74 -3.71
C VAL A 155 -7.75 -7.17 -3.54
N HIS A 156 -8.96 -7.43 -3.97
CA HIS A 156 -9.65 -8.71 -3.75
C HIS A 156 -10.44 -9.14 -4.98
N GLY A 157 -10.85 -10.39 -4.99
CA GLY A 157 -11.83 -10.95 -5.91
C GLY A 157 -13.17 -11.20 -5.19
N THR A 158 -13.78 -12.33 -5.50
CA THR A 158 -15.14 -12.73 -5.12
C THR A 158 -15.46 -12.63 -3.61
N GLY A 159 -14.46 -12.75 -2.74
CA GLY A 159 -14.67 -12.71 -1.28
C GLY A 159 -14.76 -11.31 -0.66
N GLY A 160 -14.57 -10.24 -1.44
CA GLY A 160 -14.52 -8.88 -0.90
C GLY A 160 -13.45 -8.75 0.20
N LEU A 161 -13.72 -7.95 1.21
CA LEU A 161 -12.82 -7.80 2.38
C LEU A 161 -12.88 -8.99 3.34
N ALA A 162 -13.99 -9.75 3.36
CA ALA A 162 -14.22 -10.85 4.29
C ALA A 162 -13.80 -10.52 5.72
N ARG A 163 -12.88 -11.29 6.32
CA ARG A 163 -12.39 -11.07 7.69
C ARG A 163 -11.13 -10.22 7.77
N THR A 164 -10.59 -9.74 6.63
CA THR A 164 -9.28 -9.09 6.58
C THR A 164 -9.14 -7.95 7.59
N ILE A 165 -10.13 -7.10 7.74
CA ILE A 165 -10.06 -5.93 8.64
C ILE A 165 -10.13 -6.35 10.11
N ARG A 166 -10.96 -7.34 10.45
CA ARG A 166 -11.00 -7.91 11.79
C ARG A 166 -9.66 -8.54 12.16
N ASP A 167 -9.09 -9.31 11.25
CA ASP A 167 -7.84 -10.01 11.49
C ASP A 167 -6.66 -9.02 11.51
N LEU A 168 -6.69 -7.96 10.69
CA LEU A 168 -5.73 -6.85 10.77
C LEU A 168 -5.79 -6.14 12.14
N LYS A 169 -6.99 -5.87 12.65
CA LYS A 169 -7.15 -5.28 13.99
C LYS A 169 -6.60 -6.18 15.09
N SER A 170 -6.74 -7.50 14.93
CA SER A 170 -6.15 -8.47 15.87
C SER A 170 -4.63 -8.54 15.77
N ALA A 171 -4.06 -8.34 14.58
CA ALA A 171 -2.61 -8.33 14.36
C ALA A 171 -1.92 -7.04 14.83
N ALA A 172 -2.67 -5.91 14.87
CA ALA A 172 -2.18 -4.62 15.33
C ALA A 172 -3.21 -3.96 16.29
N PRO A 173 -3.42 -4.51 17.49
CA PRO A 173 -4.52 -4.12 18.40
C PRO A 173 -4.41 -2.67 18.89
N GLU A 174 -3.21 -2.15 19.02
CA GLU A 174 -2.94 -0.80 19.52
C GLU A 174 -2.90 0.28 18.40
N ALA A 175 -2.98 -0.15 17.13
CA ALA A 175 -3.06 0.77 16.01
C ALA A 175 -4.47 1.32 15.82
N ARG A 176 -4.56 2.56 15.33
CA ARG A 176 -5.80 3.14 14.84
C ARG A 176 -5.96 2.80 13.35
N LEU A 177 -7.02 2.10 12.98
CA LEU A 177 -7.34 1.84 11.59
C LEU A 177 -8.20 2.96 11.01
N THR A 178 -7.87 3.40 9.80
CA THR A 178 -8.73 4.29 9.01
C THR A 178 -9.77 3.47 8.22
N ARG A 179 -10.64 4.18 7.47
CA ARG A 179 -11.50 3.52 6.48
C ARG A 179 -10.63 2.81 5.43
N THR A 180 -10.91 1.53 5.20
CA THR A 180 -10.20 0.71 4.22
C THR A 180 -10.56 1.11 2.78
N LEU A 181 -9.55 1.23 1.92
CA LEU A 181 -9.76 1.24 0.48
C LEU A 181 -9.95 -0.21 0.01
N SER A 182 -11.14 -0.52 -0.48
CA SER A 182 -11.49 -1.83 -1.01
C SER A 182 -11.58 -1.73 -2.53
N ILE A 183 -10.80 -2.54 -3.25
CA ILE A 183 -10.76 -2.57 -4.71
C ILE A 183 -11.05 -3.99 -5.18
N ASP A 184 -12.14 -4.18 -5.92
CA ASP A 184 -12.31 -5.41 -6.67
C ASP A 184 -11.30 -5.44 -7.82
N ARG A 185 -10.66 -6.58 -8.04
CA ARG A 185 -9.65 -6.73 -9.09
C ARG A 185 -10.17 -6.44 -10.49
N SER A 186 -11.46 -6.67 -10.74
CA SER A 186 -12.11 -6.36 -12.01
C SER A 186 -12.22 -4.85 -12.27
N GLU A 187 -12.25 -4.04 -11.20
CA GLU A 187 -12.32 -2.56 -11.27
C GLU A 187 -10.93 -1.90 -11.14
N LEU A 188 -9.86 -2.69 -11.02
CA LEU A 188 -8.53 -2.17 -10.69
C LEU A 188 -8.07 -1.08 -11.67
N ALA A 189 -8.25 -1.30 -12.98
CA ALA A 189 -7.81 -0.37 -14.03
C ALA A 189 -8.42 1.04 -13.85
N GLU A 190 -9.65 1.11 -13.38
CA GLU A 190 -10.43 2.34 -13.23
C GLU A 190 -10.32 2.95 -11.82
N SER A 191 -9.74 2.19 -10.89
CA SER A 191 -9.69 2.57 -9.46
C SER A 191 -8.61 3.59 -9.10
N ARG A 192 -7.73 3.97 -10.04
CA ARG A 192 -6.58 4.85 -9.72
C ARG A 192 -7.00 6.17 -9.08
N LYS A 193 -7.95 6.89 -9.67
CA LYS A 193 -8.43 8.17 -9.11
C LYS A 193 -8.98 7.98 -7.70
N ARG A 194 -9.82 6.97 -7.49
CA ARG A 194 -10.40 6.65 -6.18
C ARG A 194 -9.32 6.33 -5.14
N ALA A 195 -8.26 5.62 -5.52
CA ALA A 195 -7.15 5.30 -4.64
C ALA A 195 -6.35 6.55 -4.24
N LEU A 196 -6.09 7.45 -5.19
CA LEU A 196 -5.36 8.69 -4.93
C LEU A 196 -6.20 9.66 -4.05
N ASP A 197 -7.46 9.89 -4.37
CA ASP A 197 -8.36 10.73 -3.57
C ASP A 197 -8.45 10.21 -2.12
N TRP A 198 -8.57 8.87 -1.95
CA TRP A 198 -8.60 8.24 -0.63
C TRP A 198 -7.29 8.46 0.14
N ALA A 199 -6.15 8.27 -0.50
CA ALA A 199 -4.84 8.41 0.14
C ALA A 199 -4.55 9.87 0.52
N GLN A 200 -4.84 10.84 -0.36
CA GLN A 200 -4.68 12.27 -0.12
C GLN A 200 -5.55 12.74 1.06
N ASN A 201 -6.81 12.31 1.12
CA ASN A 201 -7.71 12.65 2.23
C ASN A 201 -7.19 12.16 3.59
N ILE A 202 -6.50 11.00 3.64
CA ILE A 202 -5.91 10.49 4.88
C ILE A 202 -4.59 11.20 5.21
N TYR A 203 -3.79 11.49 4.19
CA TYR A 203 -2.45 12.05 4.37
C TYR A 203 -2.46 13.51 4.79
N PHE A 204 -3.36 14.31 4.23
CA PHE A 204 -3.47 15.75 4.48
C PHE A 204 -4.58 16.13 5.47
N GLY A 205 -5.60 15.28 5.65
CA GLY A 205 -6.68 15.45 6.64
C GLY A 205 -6.28 14.91 8.00
#